data_abc465fc31deb3d8287eb78666422094
#
_entry.id   abc465fc31deb3d8287eb78666422094
#
_cell.length_a   1.000
_cell.length_b   1.000
_cell.length_c   1.000
_cell.angle_alpha   90.00
_cell.angle_beta   90.00
_cell.angle_gamma   90.00
#
_symmetry.space_group_name_H-M   'P 1'
#
loop_
_entity.id
_entity.type
_entity.pdbx_description
1 polymer ?
#
loop_
_entity_poly.entity_id
_entity_poly.type
_entity_poly.pdbx_seq_one_letter_code
_entity_poly.pdbx_strand_id
1 'polypeptide(L)'
;LGRAGTEGDVYGVCAFLRSARPEWEAELAGRHMALGAAHGFSLSVTGYPGWPGDRANPLAAVLGRVWREQTGRTLELSAVHVGLEPSVFRAKAPGLVMASAGPDILDAHSVDERAPLDGLPDYALLLAGAMEAL
;
A
#
# COMPACT_ATOMS: atom_id res chain seq x y z
N LEU A 1 11.47 12.57 -2.91
CA LEU A 1 11.51 13.77 -2.07
C LEU A 1 10.06 14.19 -1.78
N GLY A 2 9.67 14.29 -0.51
CA GLY A 2 8.33 14.70 -0.11
C GLY A 2 8.22 16.22 0.05
N ARG A 3 8.96 16.79 0.98
CA ARG A 3 8.87 18.20 1.33
C ARG A 3 10.24 18.72 1.79
N ALA A 4 10.56 19.97 1.48
CA ALA A 4 11.70 20.68 2.01
C ALA A 4 11.27 22.12 2.31
N GLY A 5 11.80 22.72 3.37
CA GLY A 5 11.46 24.07 3.77
C GLY A 5 12.13 24.51 5.05
N THR A 6 12.01 25.79 5.36
CA THR A 6 12.54 26.40 6.57
C THR A 6 11.38 26.78 7.50
N GLU A 7 11.54 26.48 8.78
CA GLU A 7 10.63 26.91 9.85
C GLU A 7 11.48 27.56 10.95
N GLY A 8 11.34 28.89 11.13
CA GLY A 8 12.26 29.67 11.93
C GLY A 8 13.69 29.55 11.39
N ASP A 9 14.62 29.16 12.25
CA ASP A 9 16.04 28.98 11.89
C ASP A 9 16.38 27.53 11.51
N VAL A 10 15.36 26.65 11.38
CA VAL A 10 15.56 25.24 11.08
C VAL A 10 15.17 24.94 9.63
N TYR A 11 16.11 24.40 8.86
CA TYR A 11 15.82 23.85 7.55
C TYR A 11 15.54 22.35 7.65
N GLY A 12 14.36 21.94 7.19
CA GLY A 12 13.90 20.54 7.22
C GLY A 12 13.73 19.94 5.84
N VAL A 13 14.08 18.66 5.72
CA VAL A 13 13.81 17.85 4.54
C VAL A 13 13.10 16.58 4.98
N CYS A 14 11.93 16.32 4.37
CA CYS A 14 11.19 15.09 4.55
C CYS A 14 11.27 14.27 3.26
N ALA A 15 11.70 13.02 3.37
CA ALA A 15 11.73 12.08 2.25
C ALA A 15 10.81 10.91 2.56
N PHE A 16 10.00 10.50 1.59
CA PHE A 16 9.18 9.29 1.66
C PHE A 16 9.87 8.15 0.96
N LEU A 17 10.04 7.05 1.68
CA LEU A 17 10.56 5.80 1.16
C LEU A 17 9.45 4.76 1.20
N ARG A 18 9.32 3.99 0.14
CA ARG A 18 8.41 2.84 0.07
C ARG A 18 9.02 1.74 -0.76
N SER A 19 8.93 0.52 -0.27
CA SER A 19 9.26 -0.68 -1.02
C SER A 19 8.38 -1.83 -0.57
N ALA A 20 8.01 -2.71 -1.49
CA ALA A 20 7.43 -3.99 -1.13
C ALA A 20 8.46 -4.95 -0.50
N ARG A 21 9.74 -4.60 -0.54
CA ARG A 21 10.86 -5.37 -0.01
C ARG A 21 11.49 -4.66 1.18
N PRO A 22 11.26 -5.15 2.42
CA PRO A 22 11.72 -4.50 3.64
C PRO A 22 13.24 -4.27 3.68
N GLU A 23 14.02 -5.19 3.09
CA GLU A 23 15.48 -5.06 3.01
C GLU A 23 15.91 -3.83 2.20
N TRP A 24 15.17 -3.46 1.17
CA TRP A 24 15.46 -2.26 0.38
C TRP A 24 15.03 -0.98 1.10
N GLU A 25 13.94 -1.03 1.87
CA GLU A 25 13.56 0.10 2.74
C GLU A 25 14.65 0.38 3.76
N ALA A 26 15.15 -0.65 4.44
CA ALA A 26 16.21 -0.51 5.43
C ALA A 26 17.51 0.02 4.80
N GLU A 27 17.89 -0.48 3.63
CA GLU A 27 19.07 -0.01 2.90
C GLU A 27 18.93 1.46 2.51
N LEU A 28 17.80 1.86 1.91
CA LEU A 28 17.56 3.23 1.49
C LEU A 28 17.50 4.18 2.68
N ALA A 29 16.84 3.80 3.76
CA ALA A 29 16.83 4.58 5.01
C ALA A 29 18.25 4.76 5.55
N GLY A 30 19.04 3.70 5.59
CA GLY A 30 20.45 3.76 6.01
C GLY A 30 21.28 4.71 5.16
N ARG A 31 21.10 4.70 3.84
CA ARG A 31 21.79 5.63 2.93
C ARG A 31 21.38 7.08 3.17
N HIS A 32 20.09 7.36 3.39
CA HIS A 32 19.59 8.70 3.71
C HIS A 32 20.13 9.19 5.06
N MET A 33 20.15 8.31 6.05
CA MET A 33 20.72 8.63 7.37
C MET A 33 22.22 8.96 7.28
N ALA A 34 22.99 8.15 6.56
CA ALA A 34 24.42 8.38 6.37
C ALA A 34 24.69 9.72 5.64
N LEU A 35 23.95 10.00 4.57
CA LEU A 35 24.05 11.25 3.82
C LEU A 35 23.69 12.45 4.70
N GLY A 36 22.58 12.38 5.43
CA GLY A 36 22.16 13.46 6.31
C GLY A 36 23.18 13.72 7.43
N ALA A 37 23.70 12.68 8.07
CA ALA A 37 24.73 12.81 9.11
C ALA A 37 26.00 13.46 8.56
N ALA A 38 26.44 13.08 7.35
CA ALA A 38 27.60 13.68 6.69
C ALA A 38 27.44 15.20 6.41
N HIS A 39 26.20 15.69 6.36
CA HIS A 39 25.86 17.10 6.16
C HIS A 39 25.32 17.80 7.42
N GLY A 40 25.48 17.20 8.60
CA GLY A 40 25.12 17.82 9.88
C GLY A 40 23.62 17.85 10.18
N PHE A 41 22.79 17.04 9.49
CA PHE A 41 21.38 16.94 9.82
C PHE A 41 21.13 16.03 11.04
N SER A 42 20.19 16.41 11.87
CA SER A 42 19.55 15.49 12.82
C SER A 42 18.50 14.69 12.08
N LEU A 43 18.44 13.38 12.33
CA LEU A 43 17.64 12.45 11.52
C LEU A 43 16.68 11.65 12.40
N SER A 44 15.45 11.49 11.90
CA SER A 44 14.49 10.54 12.44
C SER A 44 13.85 9.74 11.30
N VAL A 45 13.57 8.47 11.54
CA VAL A 45 12.83 7.61 10.62
C VAL A 45 11.60 7.08 11.34
N THR A 46 10.44 7.29 10.74
CA THR A 46 9.15 6.80 11.24
C THR A 46 8.41 6.15 10.09
N GLY A 47 7.59 5.14 10.38
CA GLY A 47 6.80 4.48 9.34
C GLY A 47 6.40 3.06 9.72
N TYR A 48 5.96 2.34 8.73
CA TYR A 48 5.61 0.93 8.80
C TYR A 48 6.18 0.22 7.57
N PRO A 49 6.49 -1.10 7.67
CA PRO A 49 7.15 -1.83 6.59
C PRO A 49 6.25 -1.96 5.37
N GLY A 50 6.85 -2.16 4.20
CA GLY A 50 6.13 -2.53 2.99
C GLY A 50 5.42 -3.86 3.12
N TRP A 51 4.38 -4.06 2.32
CA TRP A 51 3.67 -5.33 2.20
C TRP A 51 4.08 -6.02 0.90
N PRO A 52 4.91 -7.08 0.98
CA PRO A 52 5.31 -7.82 -0.21
C PRO A 52 4.10 -8.53 -0.81
N GLY A 53 3.93 -8.38 -2.12
CA GLY A 53 2.90 -9.11 -2.86
C GLY A 53 3.22 -10.60 -2.91
N ASP A 54 2.18 -11.42 -2.87
CA ASP A 54 2.27 -12.87 -3.07
C ASP A 54 1.32 -13.28 -4.20
N ARG A 55 1.88 -13.72 -5.32
CA ARG A 55 1.09 -14.20 -6.46
C ARG A 55 0.40 -15.54 -6.19
N ALA A 56 0.87 -16.29 -5.21
CA ALA A 56 0.28 -17.55 -4.76
C ALA A 56 -0.72 -17.37 -3.60
N ASN A 57 -1.10 -16.12 -3.30
CA ASN A 57 -2.04 -15.81 -2.23
C ASN A 57 -3.39 -16.51 -2.43
N PRO A 58 -3.82 -17.40 -1.52
CA PRO A 58 -5.06 -18.15 -1.68
C PRO A 58 -6.31 -17.25 -1.69
N LEU A 59 -6.32 -16.12 -0.96
CA LEU A 59 -7.43 -15.17 -1.02
C LEU A 59 -7.52 -14.49 -2.40
N ALA A 60 -6.38 -14.15 -3.00
CA ALA A 60 -6.37 -13.59 -4.35
C ALA A 60 -6.90 -14.61 -5.38
N ALA A 61 -6.62 -15.90 -5.19
CA ALA A 61 -7.16 -16.95 -6.03
C ALA A 61 -8.70 -17.07 -5.89
N VAL A 62 -9.21 -17.02 -4.67
CA VAL A 62 -10.67 -17.01 -4.39
C VAL A 62 -11.32 -15.79 -5.04
N LEU A 63 -10.81 -14.59 -4.78
CA LEU A 63 -11.32 -13.35 -5.38
C LEU A 63 -11.32 -13.40 -6.91
N GLY A 64 -10.22 -13.90 -7.52
CA GLY A 64 -10.11 -14.02 -8.97
C GLY A 64 -11.12 -15.01 -9.58
N ARG A 65 -11.40 -16.12 -8.90
CA ARG A 65 -12.41 -17.09 -9.31
C ARG A 65 -13.81 -16.48 -9.23
N VAL A 66 -14.19 -15.94 -8.08
CA VAL A 66 -15.50 -15.31 -7.85
C VAL A 66 -15.76 -14.18 -8.85
N TRP A 67 -14.76 -13.31 -9.06
CA TRP A 67 -14.86 -12.22 -10.03
C TRP A 67 -15.14 -12.71 -11.45
N ARG A 68 -14.44 -13.77 -11.86
CA ARG A 68 -14.63 -14.36 -13.19
C ARG A 68 -16.00 -14.99 -13.35
N GLU A 69 -16.49 -15.68 -12.32
CA GLU A 69 -17.82 -16.30 -12.33
C GLU A 69 -18.94 -15.25 -12.42
N GLN A 70 -18.79 -14.13 -11.72
CA GLN A 70 -19.80 -13.07 -11.68
C GLN A 70 -19.79 -12.15 -12.90
N THR A 71 -18.60 -11.84 -13.41
CA THR A 71 -18.46 -10.78 -14.44
C THR A 71 -17.96 -11.28 -15.79
N GLY A 72 -17.47 -12.52 -15.88
CA GLY A 72 -16.76 -13.04 -17.05
C GLY A 72 -15.37 -12.42 -17.28
N ARG A 73 -14.93 -11.50 -16.43
CA ARG A 73 -13.66 -10.76 -16.55
C ARG A 73 -12.56 -11.36 -15.67
N THR A 74 -11.31 -11.10 -16.02
CA THR A 74 -10.16 -11.44 -15.17
C THR A 74 -9.94 -10.36 -14.14
N LEU A 75 -9.78 -10.75 -12.87
CA LEU A 75 -9.35 -9.84 -11.81
C LEU A 75 -7.83 -9.61 -11.94
N GLU A 76 -7.45 -8.36 -12.09
CA GLU A 76 -6.04 -8.00 -12.15
C GLU A 76 -5.44 -7.85 -10.75
N LEU A 77 -4.28 -8.44 -10.56
CA LEU A 77 -3.47 -8.26 -9.36
C LEU A 77 -2.38 -7.23 -9.68
N SER A 78 -2.35 -6.15 -8.95
CA SER A 78 -1.36 -5.10 -9.12
C SER A 78 -0.59 -4.81 -7.83
N ALA A 79 0.63 -4.29 -8.00
CA ALA A 79 1.38 -3.68 -6.92
C ALA A 79 1.26 -2.17 -7.07
N VAL A 80 0.88 -1.50 -5.99
CA VAL A 80 0.68 -0.06 -5.98
C VAL A 80 1.64 0.61 -4.98
N HIS A 81 2.09 1.81 -5.30
CA HIS A 81 3.01 2.57 -4.49
C HIS A 81 2.27 3.41 -3.42
N VAL A 82 1.48 2.74 -2.61
CA VAL A 82 0.67 3.35 -1.54
C VAL A 82 0.94 2.64 -0.21
N GLY A 83 0.57 3.29 0.90
CA GLY A 83 0.53 2.65 2.20
C GLY A 83 -0.84 1.99 2.40
N LEU A 84 -0.84 0.73 2.82
CA LEU A 84 -2.05 -0.03 3.09
C LEU A 84 -1.97 -0.67 4.48
N GLU A 85 -3.10 -0.78 5.17
CA GLU A 85 -3.23 -1.38 6.49
C GLU A 85 -2.69 -2.81 6.58
N PRO A 86 -2.82 -3.67 5.57
CA PRO A 86 -2.22 -5.01 5.58
C PRO A 86 -0.72 -5.02 5.89
N SER A 87 0.02 -3.98 5.58
CA SER A 87 1.44 -3.90 5.93
C SER A 87 1.66 -3.85 7.44
N VAL A 88 0.79 -3.13 8.17
CA VAL A 88 0.82 -3.03 9.65
C VAL A 88 0.40 -4.37 10.27
N PHE A 89 -0.66 -5.00 9.74
CA PHE A 89 -1.11 -6.32 10.20
C PHE A 89 -0.05 -7.39 9.97
N ARG A 90 0.61 -7.37 8.82
CA ARG A 90 1.71 -8.30 8.51
C ARG A 90 2.87 -8.19 9.50
N ALA A 91 3.23 -6.99 9.91
CA ALA A 91 4.28 -6.78 10.89
C ALA A 91 3.94 -7.37 12.27
N LYS A 92 2.66 -7.34 12.64
CA LYS A 92 2.16 -7.85 13.94
C LYS A 92 1.77 -9.33 13.91
N ALA A 93 1.32 -9.83 12.79
CA ALA A 93 0.85 -11.20 12.57
C ALA A 93 1.40 -11.76 11.24
N PRO A 94 2.68 -12.19 11.19
CA PRO A 94 3.35 -12.58 9.96
C PRO A 94 2.70 -13.74 9.19
N GLY A 95 1.95 -14.60 9.91
CA GLY A 95 1.22 -15.73 9.33
C GLY A 95 -0.17 -15.38 8.77
N LEU A 96 -0.62 -14.14 8.92
CA LEU A 96 -1.94 -13.74 8.44
C LEU A 96 -1.96 -13.68 6.90
N VAL A 97 -2.92 -14.40 6.30
CA VAL A 97 -3.16 -14.34 4.87
C VAL A 97 -4.12 -13.17 4.58
N MET A 98 -3.70 -12.27 3.73
CA MET A 98 -4.44 -11.04 3.46
C MET A 98 -4.47 -10.72 1.97
N ALA A 99 -5.57 -10.14 1.52
CA ALA A 99 -5.70 -9.50 0.23
C ALA A 99 -6.34 -8.12 0.42
N SER A 100 -5.99 -7.17 -0.41
CA SER A 100 -6.63 -5.86 -0.46
C SER A 100 -7.37 -5.74 -1.79
N ALA A 101 -8.63 -5.36 -1.72
CA ALA A 101 -9.47 -5.09 -2.87
C ALA A 101 -10.34 -3.89 -2.56
N GLY A 102 -10.72 -3.14 -3.59
CA GLY A 102 -11.59 -1.97 -3.44
C GLY A 102 -12.17 -1.55 -4.78
N PRO A 103 -13.20 -0.70 -4.77
CA PRO A 103 -13.69 -0.05 -5.96
C PRO A 103 -12.66 0.96 -6.48
N ASP A 104 -12.85 1.42 -7.70
CA ASP A 104 -12.02 2.48 -8.25
C ASP A 104 -12.21 3.78 -7.46
N ILE A 105 -11.11 4.46 -7.19
CA ILE A 105 -11.08 5.78 -6.57
C ILE A 105 -10.23 6.69 -7.46
N LEU A 106 -10.81 7.82 -7.83
CA LEU A 106 -10.17 8.85 -8.64
C LEU A 106 -9.75 10.01 -7.75
N ASP A 107 -8.60 10.59 -8.04
CA ASP A 107 -8.03 11.76 -7.35
C ASP A 107 -7.95 11.59 -5.82
N ALA A 108 -7.61 10.37 -5.37
CA ALA A 108 -7.50 10.02 -3.96
C ALA A 108 -6.64 11.03 -3.17
N HIS A 109 -7.08 11.36 -1.96
CA HIS A 109 -6.44 12.33 -1.07
C HIS A 109 -6.45 13.78 -1.57
N SER A 110 -7.37 14.13 -2.45
CA SER A 110 -7.58 15.50 -2.93
C SER A 110 -9.01 15.99 -2.60
N VAL A 111 -9.26 17.27 -2.83
CA VAL A 111 -10.62 17.85 -2.70
C VAL A 111 -11.58 17.38 -3.79
N ASP A 112 -11.04 16.78 -4.86
CA ASP A 112 -11.77 16.21 -5.98
C ASP A 112 -11.92 14.69 -5.89
N GLU A 113 -11.60 14.09 -4.74
CA GLU A 113 -11.70 12.64 -4.53
C GLU A 113 -13.13 12.15 -4.80
N ARG A 114 -13.24 11.14 -5.63
CA ARG A 114 -14.51 10.55 -6.01
C ARG A 114 -14.40 9.07 -6.34
N ALA A 115 -15.49 8.34 -6.12
CA ALA A 115 -15.64 6.95 -6.53
C ALA A 115 -16.78 6.82 -7.55
N PRO A 116 -16.57 6.18 -8.71
CA PRO A 116 -17.64 5.80 -9.62
C PRO A 116 -18.62 4.84 -8.92
N LEU A 117 -19.91 5.13 -8.98
CA LEU A 117 -20.93 4.32 -8.29
C LEU A 117 -21.27 3.03 -9.04
N ASP A 118 -21.04 2.98 -10.33
CA ASP A 118 -21.33 1.84 -11.21
C ASP A 118 -20.50 0.59 -10.88
N GLY A 119 -19.31 0.76 -10.32
CA GLY A 119 -18.47 -0.35 -9.88
C GLY A 119 -18.79 -0.92 -8.48
N LEU A 120 -19.59 -0.21 -7.68
CA LEU A 120 -19.88 -0.61 -6.30
C LEU A 120 -20.71 -1.89 -6.19
N PRO A 121 -21.74 -2.14 -7.02
CA PRO A 121 -22.48 -3.41 -6.97
C PRO A 121 -21.60 -4.62 -7.28
N ASP A 122 -20.74 -4.54 -8.28
CA ASP A 122 -19.80 -5.62 -8.63
C ASP A 122 -18.84 -5.91 -7.48
N TYR A 123 -18.36 -4.86 -6.82
CA TYR A 123 -17.48 -4.99 -5.66
C TYR A 123 -18.19 -5.61 -4.45
N ALA A 124 -19.42 -5.23 -4.16
CA ALA A 124 -20.20 -5.81 -3.07
C ALA A 124 -20.49 -7.31 -3.31
N LEU A 125 -20.83 -7.67 -4.56
CA LEU A 125 -21.03 -9.06 -4.95
C LEU A 125 -19.73 -9.87 -4.87
N LEU A 126 -18.60 -9.29 -5.26
CA LEU A 126 -17.28 -9.92 -5.12
C LEU A 126 -16.98 -10.26 -3.66
N LEU A 127 -17.22 -9.34 -2.73
CA LEU A 127 -16.98 -9.58 -1.31
C LEU A 127 -17.92 -10.66 -0.76
N ALA A 128 -19.22 -10.58 -1.07
CA ALA A 128 -20.20 -11.57 -0.63
C ALA A 128 -19.83 -12.98 -1.16
N GLY A 129 -19.57 -13.12 -2.44
CA GLY A 129 -19.18 -14.38 -3.04
C GLY A 129 -17.83 -14.91 -2.53
N ALA A 130 -16.88 -14.04 -2.22
CA ALA A 130 -15.63 -14.46 -1.61
C ALA A 130 -15.83 -14.99 -0.18
N MET A 131 -16.68 -14.35 0.62
CA MET A 131 -17.01 -14.81 1.97
C MET A 131 -17.75 -16.16 1.98
N GLU A 132 -18.60 -16.41 0.98
CA GLU A 132 -19.28 -17.70 0.82
C GLU A 132 -18.34 -18.81 0.35
N ALA A 133 -17.24 -18.45 -0.29
CA ALA A 133 -16.28 -19.39 -0.89
C ALA A 133 -15.11 -19.76 0.03
N LEU A 134 -15.00 -19.15 1.20
CA LEU A 134 -13.99 -19.43 2.26
C LEU A 134 -14.50 -20.43 3.27
#